data_0f8a71998c12cc0e1bde6855fd0e825e
#
_entry.id   0f8a71998c12cc0e1bde6855fd0e825e
#
_cell.length_a   1.000
_cell.length_b   1.000
_cell.length_c   1.000
_cell.angle_alpha   90.00
_cell.angle_beta   90.00
_cell.angle_gamma   90.00
#
_symmetry.space_group_name_H-M   'P 1'
#
loop_
_entity.id
_entity.type
_entity.pdbx_description
1 polymer ?
#
loop_
_entity_poly.entity_id
_entity_poly.type
_entity_poly.pdbx_seq_one_letter_code
_entity_poly.pdbx_strand_id
1 'polypeptide(L)'
;RGIADYGCQYLKPKTKELSELIQNLKNKNLIKKSNVLQDDEAFIAPYGMNKIPQYLSLGVSTLLNQKVSSIKKTSNQWEIKTNSFILKSKMLVLTMPINQVSELLKVSDLAIPDLPTATYKSFYTITFQNMDAISSKPVLKNDFAPWICNNFLKGLSIDQNIFTVNVNEEISNTLLNIEDNKKHELINRHLKESGFKNFSFYNLHYWKYAFTEDQNNVSNYFNEENMLALCGDSFSVGQADGAVVSAQKTFEQIRNVI
;
A
#
# COMPACT_ATOMS: atom_id res chain seq x y z
N ARG A 1 4.84 22.71 0.51
CA ARG A 1 4.81 21.42 1.21
C ARG A 1 5.50 20.40 0.33
N GLY A 2 6.53 19.72 0.86
CA GLY A 2 7.23 18.64 0.16
C GLY A 2 6.30 17.45 -0.05
N ILE A 3 6.59 16.64 -1.09
CA ILE A 3 5.92 15.37 -1.36
C ILE A 3 6.91 14.26 -1.06
N ALA A 4 6.48 13.24 -0.30
CA ALA A 4 7.23 12.02 -0.07
C ALA A 4 6.30 10.82 -0.20
N ASP A 5 6.73 9.80 -0.93
CA ASP A 5 6.06 8.51 -0.93
C ASP A 5 6.52 7.73 0.30
N TYR A 6 5.64 7.55 1.28
CA TYR A 6 5.95 6.74 2.47
C TYR A 6 5.35 5.32 2.42
N GLY A 7 4.51 5.04 1.43
CA GLY A 7 4.01 3.70 1.11
C GLY A 7 4.75 3.09 -0.08
N CYS A 8 4.01 2.75 -1.14
CA CYS A 8 4.57 2.23 -2.38
C CYS A 8 5.59 3.22 -2.98
N GLN A 9 6.80 2.74 -3.25
CA GLN A 9 7.89 3.59 -3.74
C GLN A 9 7.95 3.65 -5.26
N TYR A 10 7.56 2.59 -5.94
CA TYR A 10 7.52 2.45 -7.39
C TYR A 10 6.66 1.24 -7.78
N LEU A 11 6.27 1.16 -9.05
CA LEU A 11 5.69 -0.03 -9.65
C LEU A 11 6.73 -0.72 -10.52
N LYS A 12 6.80 -2.05 -10.42
CA LYS A 12 7.61 -2.91 -11.28
C LYS A 12 6.74 -4.06 -11.76
N PRO A 13 6.31 -4.07 -13.03
CA PRO A 13 5.37 -5.08 -13.51
C PRO A 13 6.05 -6.44 -13.65
N LYS A 14 5.35 -7.47 -13.19
CA LYS A 14 5.69 -8.88 -13.41
C LYS A 14 4.61 -9.59 -14.23
N THR A 15 3.42 -8.97 -14.34
CA THR A 15 2.27 -9.52 -15.05
C THR A 15 1.92 -8.65 -16.25
N LYS A 16 1.20 -9.25 -17.20
CA LYS A 16 0.66 -8.54 -18.36
C LYS A 16 -0.31 -7.45 -17.93
N GLU A 17 -1.16 -7.74 -16.97
CA GLU A 17 -2.21 -6.88 -16.45
C GLU A 17 -1.64 -5.59 -15.85
N LEU A 18 -0.61 -5.71 -15.00
CA LEU A 18 0.07 -4.52 -14.45
C LEU A 18 0.83 -3.77 -15.54
N SER A 19 1.42 -4.46 -16.51
CA SER A 19 2.10 -3.82 -17.66
C SER A 19 1.14 -2.99 -18.51
N GLU A 20 -0.06 -3.51 -18.77
CA GLU A 20 -1.12 -2.79 -19.49
C GLU A 20 -1.62 -1.56 -18.71
N LEU A 21 -1.81 -1.71 -17.39
CA LEU A 21 -2.17 -0.59 -16.52
C LEU A 21 -1.07 0.49 -16.56
N ILE A 22 0.19 0.11 -16.43
CA ILE A 22 1.34 1.02 -16.50
C ILE A 22 1.37 1.76 -17.85
N GLN A 23 1.13 1.06 -18.96
CA GLN A 23 1.09 1.71 -20.28
C GLN A 23 -0.04 2.74 -20.36
N ASN A 24 -1.22 2.43 -19.82
CA ASN A 24 -2.34 3.37 -19.73
C ASN A 24 -1.99 4.60 -18.90
N LEU A 25 -1.43 4.41 -17.71
CA LEU A 25 -1.00 5.50 -16.82
C LEU A 25 0.11 6.37 -17.46
N LYS A 26 1.03 5.78 -18.22
CA LYS A 26 2.04 6.52 -19.01
C LYS A 26 1.38 7.40 -20.08
N ASN A 27 0.44 6.87 -20.84
CA ASN A 27 -0.29 7.62 -21.87
C ASN A 27 -1.08 8.80 -21.29
N LYS A 28 -1.41 8.75 -19.99
CA LYS A 28 -2.04 9.85 -19.24
C LYS A 28 -1.04 10.76 -18.52
N ASN A 29 0.28 10.56 -18.72
CA ASN A 29 1.34 11.29 -18.04
C ASN A 29 1.29 11.23 -16.51
N LEU A 30 0.67 10.19 -15.95
CA LEU A 30 0.55 10.01 -14.50
C LEU A 30 1.79 9.35 -13.91
N ILE A 31 2.48 8.54 -14.69
CA ILE A 31 3.72 7.88 -14.29
C ILE A 31 4.79 8.01 -15.36
N LYS A 32 6.03 7.89 -14.94
CA LYS A 32 7.19 7.82 -15.82
C LYS A 32 8.15 6.73 -15.37
N LYS A 33 9.01 6.26 -16.28
CA LYS A 33 10.13 5.39 -15.92
C LYS A 33 11.07 6.14 -14.97
N SER A 34 11.55 5.45 -13.94
CA SER A 34 12.58 6.02 -13.06
C SER A 34 13.95 5.81 -13.69
N ASN A 35 14.71 6.88 -13.87
CA ASN A 35 16.08 6.81 -14.39
C ASN A 35 17.13 6.55 -13.30
N VAL A 36 16.69 6.44 -12.05
CA VAL A 36 17.56 6.50 -10.87
C VAL A 36 17.52 5.21 -10.05
N LEU A 37 16.41 4.49 -10.12
CA LEU A 37 16.35 3.14 -9.61
C LEU A 37 17.11 2.29 -10.63
N GLN A 38 18.14 1.58 -10.18
CA GLN A 38 19.01 0.71 -11.03
C GLN A 38 18.23 -0.48 -11.61
N ASP A 39 16.96 -0.27 -11.87
CA ASP A 39 16.01 -1.25 -12.37
C ASP A 39 15.30 -0.64 -13.58
N ASP A 40 15.61 -1.15 -14.74
CA ASP A 40 15.10 -0.65 -16.02
C ASP A 40 13.57 -0.73 -16.17
N GLU A 41 12.88 -1.35 -15.23
CA GLU A 41 11.42 -1.53 -15.26
C GLU A 41 10.68 -0.86 -14.10
N ALA A 42 11.34 0.03 -13.35
CA ALA A 42 10.70 0.75 -12.26
C ALA A 42 9.99 2.02 -12.74
N PHE A 43 8.72 2.18 -12.38
CA PHE A 43 7.88 3.32 -12.72
C PHE A 43 7.45 4.08 -11.47
N ILE A 44 7.51 5.39 -11.53
CA ILE A 44 7.13 6.30 -10.45
C ILE A 44 6.07 7.29 -10.92
N ALA A 45 5.25 7.77 -9.98
CA ALA A 45 4.35 8.90 -10.19
C ALA A 45 5.06 10.19 -9.73
N PRO A 46 5.37 11.15 -10.63
CA PRO A 46 6.12 12.37 -10.28
C PRO A 46 5.47 13.23 -9.20
N TYR A 47 4.16 13.15 -9.08
CA TYR A 47 3.36 13.90 -8.10
C TYR A 47 2.91 13.04 -6.91
N GLY A 48 3.58 11.91 -6.67
CA GLY A 48 3.32 10.94 -5.61
C GLY A 48 2.53 9.71 -6.09
N MET A 49 2.90 8.54 -5.57
CA MET A 49 2.29 7.26 -5.95
C MET A 49 0.79 7.21 -5.64
N ASN A 50 0.30 7.99 -4.67
CA ASN A 50 -1.12 8.12 -4.35
C ASN A 50 -1.96 8.77 -5.47
N LYS A 51 -1.35 9.37 -6.50
CA LYS A 51 -2.05 9.88 -7.68
C LYS A 51 -2.63 8.75 -8.54
N ILE A 52 -2.04 7.57 -8.49
CA ILE A 52 -2.53 6.41 -9.23
C ILE A 52 -3.92 5.99 -8.72
N PRO A 53 -4.14 5.63 -7.44
CA PRO A 53 -5.47 5.29 -6.96
C PRO A 53 -6.45 6.47 -7.05
N GLN A 54 -6.01 7.72 -6.90
CA GLN A 54 -6.87 8.89 -7.12
C GLN A 54 -7.40 8.94 -8.57
N TYR A 55 -6.56 8.68 -9.56
CA TYR A 55 -6.97 8.61 -10.97
C TYR A 55 -7.90 7.42 -11.22
N LEU A 56 -7.58 6.24 -10.70
CA LEU A 56 -8.39 5.03 -10.88
C LEU A 56 -9.78 5.15 -10.23
N SER A 57 -9.93 6.01 -9.23
CA SER A 57 -11.22 6.27 -8.57
C SER A 57 -12.08 7.34 -9.25
N LEU A 58 -11.62 7.94 -10.35
CA LEU A 58 -12.44 8.93 -11.08
C LEU A 58 -13.73 8.28 -11.59
N GLY A 59 -14.84 8.93 -11.32
CA GLY A 59 -16.19 8.43 -11.66
C GLY A 59 -16.78 7.44 -10.65
N VAL A 60 -16.03 7.11 -9.58
CA VAL A 60 -16.52 6.27 -8.48
C VAL A 60 -16.84 7.14 -7.28
N SER A 61 -18.04 6.99 -6.70
CA SER A 61 -18.39 7.64 -5.43
C SER A 61 -17.50 7.13 -4.31
N THR A 62 -16.69 8.02 -3.75
CA THR A 62 -15.71 7.68 -2.71
C THR A 62 -16.07 8.37 -1.39
N LEU A 63 -16.20 7.58 -0.32
CA LEU A 63 -16.45 8.06 1.03
C LEU A 63 -15.18 7.89 1.87
N LEU A 64 -14.43 8.97 2.04
CA LEU A 64 -13.20 8.97 2.86
C LEU A 64 -13.51 9.10 4.35
N ASN A 65 -12.58 8.67 5.20
CA ASN A 65 -12.67 8.72 6.66
C ASN A 65 -13.87 7.94 7.23
N GLN A 66 -14.33 6.92 6.50
CA GLN A 66 -15.42 6.05 6.91
C GLN A 66 -14.86 4.64 7.19
N LYS A 67 -14.55 4.39 8.46
CA LYS A 67 -14.13 3.06 8.90
C LYS A 67 -15.37 2.14 8.97
N VAL A 68 -15.34 1.03 8.24
CA VAL A 68 -16.33 -0.02 8.37
C VAL A 68 -16.08 -0.75 9.69
N SER A 69 -17.11 -0.81 10.55
CA SER A 69 -17.06 -1.45 11.86
C SER A 69 -17.67 -2.84 11.87
N SER A 70 -18.67 -3.09 11.03
CA SER A 70 -19.27 -4.40 10.83
C SER A 70 -20.03 -4.47 9.50
N ILE A 71 -20.27 -5.68 9.03
CA ILE A 71 -21.10 -6.00 7.87
C ILE A 71 -22.13 -7.05 8.25
N LYS A 72 -23.28 -7.01 7.62
CA LYS A 72 -24.36 -7.99 7.84
C LYS A 72 -24.98 -8.36 6.50
N LYS A 73 -25.12 -9.67 6.23
CA LYS A 73 -25.91 -10.16 5.10
C LYS A 73 -27.36 -10.26 5.52
N THR A 74 -28.24 -9.65 4.76
CA THR A 74 -29.69 -9.88 4.80
C THR A 74 -30.10 -10.72 3.58
N SER A 75 -31.37 -11.09 3.45
CA SER A 75 -31.82 -11.93 2.33
C SER A 75 -31.43 -11.36 0.96
N ASN A 76 -31.48 -10.04 0.76
CA ASN A 76 -31.32 -9.43 -0.55
C ASN A 76 -30.17 -8.41 -0.68
N GLN A 77 -29.48 -8.08 0.44
CA GLN A 77 -28.47 -7.04 0.44
C GLN A 77 -27.47 -7.17 1.57
N TRP A 78 -26.37 -6.48 1.45
CA TRP A 78 -25.40 -6.21 2.50
C TRP A 78 -25.76 -4.92 3.22
N GLU A 79 -25.66 -4.91 4.53
CA GLU A 79 -25.64 -3.72 5.38
C GLU A 79 -24.21 -3.51 5.87
N ILE A 80 -23.65 -2.35 5.58
CA ILE A 80 -22.27 -1.97 5.91
C ILE A 80 -22.34 -0.83 6.92
N LYS A 81 -21.99 -1.12 8.17
CA LYS A 81 -21.98 -0.14 9.25
C LYS A 81 -20.63 0.58 9.26
N THR A 82 -20.67 1.90 9.20
CA THR A 82 -19.52 2.77 9.38
C THR A 82 -19.59 3.51 10.72
N ASN A 83 -18.58 4.33 10.99
CA ASN A 83 -18.59 5.24 12.15
C ASN A 83 -19.70 6.32 12.10
N SER A 84 -20.29 6.59 10.92
CA SER A 84 -21.24 7.69 10.73
C SER A 84 -22.63 7.26 10.27
N PHE A 85 -22.75 6.14 9.52
CA PHE A 85 -24.01 5.71 8.91
C PHE A 85 -23.97 4.21 8.54
N ILE A 86 -25.12 3.74 8.05
CA ILE A 86 -25.26 2.38 7.49
C ILE A 86 -25.51 2.51 5.98
N LEU A 87 -24.67 1.85 5.20
CA LEU A 87 -24.85 1.70 3.76
C LEU A 87 -25.54 0.38 3.44
N LYS A 88 -26.24 0.34 2.32
CA LYS A 88 -26.85 -0.87 1.78
C LYS A 88 -26.36 -1.11 0.37
N SER A 89 -26.01 -2.36 0.04
CA SER A 89 -25.53 -2.75 -1.28
C SER A 89 -25.99 -4.16 -1.64
N LYS A 90 -26.32 -4.40 -2.90
CA LYS A 90 -26.63 -5.75 -3.41
C LYS A 90 -25.40 -6.64 -3.43
N MET A 91 -24.23 -6.07 -3.70
CA MET A 91 -22.95 -6.75 -3.77
C MET A 91 -21.93 -6.06 -2.87
N LEU A 92 -21.01 -6.82 -2.32
CA LEU A 92 -19.90 -6.34 -1.50
C LEU A 92 -18.59 -6.85 -2.07
N VAL A 93 -17.63 -5.94 -2.31
CA VAL A 93 -16.25 -6.28 -2.68
C VAL A 93 -15.31 -5.77 -1.60
N LEU A 94 -14.56 -6.67 -0.97
CA LEU A 94 -13.59 -6.34 0.07
C LEU A 94 -12.18 -6.36 -0.54
N THR A 95 -11.46 -5.25 -0.46
CA THR A 95 -10.15 -5.06 -1.12
C THR A 95 -9.00 -4.77 -0.15
N MET A 96 -9.29 -4.77 1.16
CA MET A 96 -8.27 -4.61 2.19
C MET A 96 -7.44 -5.90 2.36
N PRO A 97 -6.27 -5.86 3.04
CA PRO A 97 -5.49 -7.05 3.38
C PRO A 97 -6.36 -8.15 3.99
N ILE A 98 -6.13 -9.40 3.56
CA ILE A 98 -7.01 -10.53 3.93
C ILE A 98 -7.15 -10.73 5.45
N ASN A 99 -6.12 -10.38 6.22
CA ASN A 99 -6.16 -10.41 7.67
C ASN A 99 -7.18 -9.40 8.24
N GLN A 100 -7.33 -8.22 7.61
CA GLN A 100 -8.35 -7.24 7.98
C GLN A 100 -9.75 -7.70 7.56
N VAL A 101 -9.87 -8.43 6.44
CA VAL A 101 -11.11 -9.11 6.07
C VAL A 101 -11.50 -10.10 7.17
N SER A 102 -10.58 -10.96 7.62
CA SER A 102 -10.82 -11.93 8.70
C SER A 102 -11.25 -11.25 9.99
N GLU A 103 -10.60 -10.15 10.38
CA GLU A 103 -10.98 -9.36 11.55
C GLU A 103 -12.41 -8.78 11.39
N LEU A 104 -12.75 -8.23 10.22
CA LEU A 104 -14.08 -7.69 9.94
C LEU A 104 -15.17 -8.77 9.98
N LEU A 105 -14.92 -9.93 9.40
CA LEU A 105 -15.84 -11.06 9.42
C LEU A 105 -16.08 -11.56 10.85
N LYS A 106 -15.01 -11.68 11.65
CA LYS A 106 -15.11 -12.09 13.06
C LYS A 106 -15.96 -11.14 13.88
N VAL A 107 -15.76 -9.82 13.77
CA VAL A 107 -16.58 -8.84 14.52
C VAL A 107 -18.01 -8.72 13.99
N SER A 108 -18.26 -9.25 12.80
CA SER A 108 -19.59 -9.28 12.15
C SER A 108 -20.35 -10.60 12.38
N ASP A 109 -19.74 -11.54 13.11
CA ASP A 109 -20.26 -12.90 13.33
C ASP A 109 -20.57 -13.62 12.00
N LEU A 110 -19.69 -13.48 11.04
CA LEU A 110 -19.80 -14.09 9.71
C LEU A 110 -18.67 -15.09 9.49
N ALA A 111 -19.03 -16.27 8.99
CA ALA A 111 -18.10 -17.28 8.53
C ALA A 111 -18.14 -17.34 6.99
N ILE A 112 -16.98 -17.26 6.37
CA ILE A 112 -16.80 -17.50 4.93
C ILE A 112 -16.02 -18.80 4.80
N PRO A 113 -16.60 -19.84 4.18
CA PRO A 113 -15.88 -21.07 3.87
C PRO A 113 -14.66 -20.79 3.00
N ASP A 114 -13.58 -21.52 3.24
CA ASP A 114 -12.36 -21.48 2.42
C ASP A 114 -11.77 -20.06 2.25
N LEU A 115 -11.89 -19.22 3.28
CA LEU A 115 -11.30 -17.87 3.26
C LEU A 115 -9.80 -18.00 3.06
N PRO A 116 -9.23 -17.38 2.00
CA PRO A 116 -7.80 -17.39 1.77
C PRO A 116 -7.03 -16.77 2.95
N THR A 117 -5.79 -17.20 3.14
CA THR A 117 -4.87 -16.66 4.15
C THR A 117 -3.64 -16.09 3.48
N ALA A 118 -3.02 -15.10 4.11
CA ALA A 118 -1.73 -14.58 3.69
C ALA A 118 -0.93 -14.08 4.91
N THR A 119 0.39 -14.14 4.80
CA THR A 119 1.31 -13.50 5.73
C THR A 119 1.87 -12.22 5.14
N TYR A 120 2.19 -11.28 6.00
CA TYR A 120 2.69 -9.96 5.62
C TYR A 120 3.92 -9.59 6.45
N LYS A 121 4.92 -9.04 5.78
CA LYS A 121 5.95 -8.26 6.45
C LYS A 121 5.37 -6.97 6.97
N SER A 122 5.89 -6.57 8.12
CA SER A 122 5.57 -5.28 8.73
C SER A 122 6.83 -4.49 9.01
N PHE A 123 6.76 -3.17 8.85
CA PHE A 123 7.88 -2.30 9.15
C PHE A 123 7.47 -0.84 9.36
N TYR A 124 8.37 -0.09 9.97
CA TYR A 124 8.25 1.37 10.05
C TYR A 124 8.80 2.04 8.80
N THR A 125 8.07 3.03 8.32
CA THR A 125 8.58 3.99 7.34
C THR A 125 8.76 5.35 8.00
N ILE A 126 9.92 5.96 7.77
CA ILE A 126 10.29 7.28 8.24
C ILE A 126 10.39 8.22 7.04
N THR A 127 9.82 9.43 7.15
CA THR A 127 10.10 10.51 6.22
C THR A 127 10.71 11.68 6.97
N PHE A 128 11.76 12.27 6.39
CA PHE A 128 12.45 13.42 6.99
C PHE A 128 13.04 14.32 5.90
N GLN A 129 13.23 15.58 6.23
CA GLN A 129 14.01 16.51 5.42
C GLN A 129 15.45 16.50 5.88
N ASN A 130 16.37 16.25 4.97
CA ASN A 130 17.79 16.45 5.22
C ASN A 130 18.16 17.89 4.86
N MET A 131 18.79 18.58 5.80
CA MET A 131 19.20 19.99 5.66
C MET A 131 20.61 20.14 5.10
N ASP A 132 21.37 19.04 5.03
CA ASP A 132 22.69 19.00 4.43
C ASP A 132 22.58 18.92 2.90
N ALA A 133 23.72 19.06 2.22
CA ALA A 133 23.82 18.94 0.75
C ALA A 133 23.25 17.61 0.26
N ILE A 134 22.60 17.63 -0.90
CA ILE A 134 22.00 16.44 -1.52
C ILE A 134 23.09 15.41 -1.83
N SER A 135 22.96 14.21 -1.28
CA SER A 135 23.77 13.06 -1.69
C SER A 135 23.57 12.78 -3.18
N SER A 136 24.64 12.46 -3.90
CA SER A 136 24.54 12.07 -5.31
C SER A 136 23.87 10.70 -5.53
N LYS A 137 23.71 9.90 -4.48
CA LYS A 137 23.10 8.58 -4.56
C LYS A 137 21.59 8.66 -4.23
N PRO A 138 20.73 8.28 -5.17
CA PRO A 138 19.27 8.35 -4.97
C PRO A 138 18.75 7.34 -3.98
N VAL A 139 19.36 6.16 -3.90
CA VAL A 139 19.00 5.07 -2.98
C VAL A 139 20.24 4.59 -2.24
N LEU A 140 20.10 4.48 -0.95
CA LEU A 140 21.07 3.89 -0.04
C LEU A 140 20.44 2.66 0.65
N LYS A 141 21.27 1.78 1.18
CA LYS A 141 20.86 0.66 2.03
C LYS A 141 21.95 0.39 3.07
N ASN A 142 21.54 -0.01 4.25
CA ASN A 142 22.41 -0.45 5.34
C ASN A 142 21.64 -1.40 6.27
N ASP A 143 22.26 -1.79 7.39
CA ASP A 143 21.64 -2.71 8.35
C ASP A 143 20.41 -2.13 9.04
N PHE A 144 20.32 -0.81 9.18
CA PHE A 144 19.13 -0.13 9.70
C PHE A 144 17.95 -0.20 8.72
N ALA A 145 18.23 -0.01 7.43
CA ALA A 145 17.17 0.12 6.43
C ALA A 145 17.61 -0.46 5.08
N PRO A 146 16.86 -1.43 4.55
CA PRO A 146 17.07 -1.96 3.20
C PRO A 146 16.73 -0.95 2.10
N TRP A 147 16.06 0.15 2.46
CA TRP A 147 15.65 1.22 1.54
C TRP A 147 15.74 2.59 2.22
N ILE A 148 16.64 3.43 1.72
CA ILE A 148 16.75 4.85 2.06
C ILE A 148 16.76 5.60 0.73
N CYS A 149 15.73 6.37 0.45
CA CYS A 149 15.56 6.99 -0.86
C CYS A 149 15.34 8.49 -0.75
N ASN A 150 16.12 9.26 -1.53
CA ASN A 150 15.86 10.67 -1.77
C ASN A 150 14.72 10.81 -2.78
N ASN A 151 13.59 11.38 -2.36
CA ASN A 151 12.40 11.50 -3.20
C ASN A 151 12.59 12.45 -4.39
N PHE A 152 13.39 13.52 -4.24
CA PHE A 152 13.74 14.41 -5.35
C PHE A 152 14.56 13.66 -6.40
N LEU A 153 15.65 12.99 -5.98
CA LEU A 153 16.49 12.22 -6.91
C LEU A 153 15.74 11.03 -7.52
N LYS A 154 14.80 10.41 -6.79
CA LYS A 154 13.91 9.38 -7.33
C LYS A 154 13.08 9.91 -8.50
N GLY A 155 12.84 11.21 -8.56
CA GLY A 155 12.16 11.89 -9.64
C GLY A 155 10.77 12.41 -9.29
N LEU A 156 10.44 12.57 -8.00
CA LEU A 156 9.26 13.31 -7.59
C LEU A 156 9.43 14.79 -7.91
N SER A 157 8.33 15.44 -8.28
CA SER A 157 8.28 16.87 -8.57
C SER A 157 8.26 17.69 -7.28
N ILE A 158 9.40 17.72 -6.58
CA ILE A 158 9.67 18.46 -5.36
C ILE A 158 11.01 19.17 -5.48
N ASP A 159 11.20 20.23 -4.73
CA ASP A 159 12.43 21.03 -4.68
C ASP A 159 13.17 20.87 -3.34
N GLN A 160 12.77 19.88 -2.54
CA GLN A 160 13.29 19.67 -1.20
C GLN A 160 14.02 18.32 -1.07
N ASN A 161 15.03 18.31 -0.22
CA ASN A 161 15.84 17.13 0.07
C ASN A 161 15.13 16.19 1.07
N ILE A 162 14.01 15.58 0.64
CA ILE A 162 13.18 14.72 1.47
C ILE A 162 13.52 13.25 1.23
N PHE A 163 13.78 12.53 2.32
CA PHE A 163 14.05 11.11 2.31
C PHE A 163 12.88 10.29 2.81
N THR A 164 12.75 9.09 2.26
CA THR A 164 11.92 8.01 2.77
C THR A 164 12.82 6.84 3.14
N VAL A 165 12.65 6.31 4.35
CA VAL A 165 13.39 5.18 4.90
C VAL A 165 12.42 4.09 5.27
N ASN A 166 12.57 2.90 4.68
CA ASN A 166 11.90 1.69 5.16
C ASN A 166 12.85 0.98 6.12
N VAL A 167 12.50 0.97 7.38
CA VAL A 167 13.29 0.36 8.45
C VAL A 167 13.23 -1.17 8.34
N ASN A 168 14.32 -1.87 8.60
CA ASN A 168 14.30 -3.33 8.57
C ASN A 168 13.32 -3.91 9.61
N GLU A 169 12.95 -5.17 9.45
CA GLU A 169 11.92 -5.81 10.27
C GLU A 169 12.34 -5.95 11.73
N GLU A 170 13.59 -6.32 12.00
CA GLU A 170 14.11 -6.53 13.35
C GLU A 170 14.06 -5.23 14.16
N ILE A 171 14.57 -4.13 13.60
CA ILE A 171 14.54 -2.82 14.23
C ILE A 171 13.09 -2.29 14.32
N SER A 172 12.26 -2.57 13.32
CA SER A 172 10.84 -2.21 13.36
C SER A 172 10.09 -2.92 14.50
N ASN A 173 10.40 -4.18 14.76
CA ASN A 173 9.86 -4.93 15.90
C ASN A 173 10.36 -4.35 17.25
N THR A 174 11.61 -3.93 17.31
CA THR A 174 12.14 -3.21 18.48
C THR A 174 11.40 -1.89 18.71
N LEU A 175 11.23 -1.09 17.65
CA LEU A 175 10.50 0.19 17.70
C LEU A 175 9.04 0.00 18.11
N LEU A 176 8.39 -1.10 17.73
CA LEU A 176 6.99 -1.36 18.08
C LEU A 176 6.80 -1.53 19.59
N ASN A 177 7.80 -2.06 20.29
CA ASN A 177 7.74 -2.46 21.69
C ASN A 177 8.33 -1.43 22.67
N ILE A 178 8.74 -0.26 22.21
CA ILE A 178 9.30 0.81 23.08
C ILE A 178 8.41 2.06 23.07
N GLU A 179 8.59 2.91 24.06
CA GLU A 179 7.89 4.19 24.21
C GLU A 179 8.26 5.18 23.10
N ASP A 180 7.35 6.08 22.74
CA ASP A 180 7.50 6.98 21.59
C ASP A 180 8.73 7.90 21.69
N ASN A 181 9.08 8.40 22.89
CA ASN A 181 10.30 9.18 23.10
C ASN A 181 11.56 8.37 22.76
N LYS A 182 11.63 7.11 23.19
CA LYS A 182 12.74 6.20 22.90
C LYS A 182 12.79 5.81 21.42
N LYS A 183 11.63 5.74 20.74
CA LYS A 183 11.60 5.52 19.29
C LYS A 183 12.35 6.63 18.55
N HIS A 184 12.07 7.88 18.89
CA HIS A 184 12.75 9.03 18.28
C HIS A 184 14.26 9.04 18.55
N GLU A 185 14.69 8.70 19.75
CA GLU A 185 16.11 8.61 20.10
C GLU A 185 16.82 7.52 19.29
N LEU A 186 16.23 6.34 19.21
CA LEU A 186 16.76 5.21 18.44
C LEU A 186 16.87 5.54 16.95
N ILE A 187 15.81 6.09 16.37
CA ILE A 187 15.78 6.52 14.97
C ILE A 187 16.83 7.60 14.70
N ASN A 188 16.92 8.61 15.57
CA ASN A 188 17.93 9.68 15.45
C ASN A 188 19.35 9.14 15.42
N ARG A 189 19.66 8.16 16.29
CA ARG A 189 20.96 7.51 16.31
C ARG A 189 21.25 6.80 15.01
N HIS A 190 20.34 5.95 14.51
CA HIS A 190 20.52 5.22 13.26
C HIS A 190 20.63 6.14 12.02
N LEU A 191 19.88 7.24 11.98
CA LEU A 191 20.01 8.22 10.90
C LEU A 191 21.37 8.91 10.93
N LYS A 192 21.89 9.27 12.11
CA LYS A 192 23.24 9.85 12.26
C LYS A 192 24.33 8.85 11.84
N GLU A 193 24.22 7.59 12.26
CA GLU A 193 25.10 6.50 11.84
C GLU A 193 25.04 6.26 10.32
N SER A 194 23.89 6.51 9.70
CA SER A 194 23.69 6.48 8.24
C SER A 194 24.23 7.72 7.51
N GLY A 195 24.84 8.68 8.24
CA GLY A 195 25.48 9.86 7.68
C GLY A 195 24.61 11.12 7.61
N PHE A 196 23.36 11.08 8.10
CA PHE A 196 22.49 12.26 8.17
C PHE A 196 22.76 13.02 9.47
N LYS A 197 23.30 14.25 9.38
CA LYS A 197 23.68 15.06 10.54
C LYS A 197 22.61 16.09 10.93
N ASN A 198 22.07 16.77 9.95
CA ASN A 198 21.08 17.84 10.11
C ASN A 198 19.78 17.47 9.41
N PHE A 199 18.77 17.12 10.15
CA PHE A 199 17.47 16.72 9.59
C PHE A 199 16.31 17.09 10.53
N SER A 200 15.12 17.19 9.93
CA SER A 200 13.86 17.33 10.65
C SER A 200 12.90 16.23 10.24
N PHE A 201 12.24 15.62 11.22
CA PHE A 201 11.22 14.60 10.96
C PHE A 201 9.95 15.20 10.42
N TYR A 202 9.29 14.46 9.50
CA TYR A 202 7.92 14.72 9.06
C TYR A 202 6.95 13.67 9.56
N ASN A 203 7.30 12.39 9.47
CA ASN A 203 6.39 11.31 9.78
C ASN A 203 7.13 10.03 10.17
N LEU A 204 6.51 9.29 11.09
CA LEU A 204 6.82 7.92 11.44
C LEU A 204 5.54 7.10 11.29
N HIS A 205 5.53 6.13 10.38
CA HIS A 205 4.36 5.33 10.09
C HIS A 205 4.67 3.84 10.16
N TYR A 206 3.83 3.08 10.87
CA TYR A 206 3.93 1.63 10.94
C TYR A 206 2.99 0.97 9.92
N TRP A 207 3.55 0.21 9.01
CA TRP A 207 2.83 -0.60 8.04
C TRP A 207 2.69 -2.03 8.57
N LYS A 208 1.54 -2.35 9.18
CA LYS A 208 1.26 -3.70 9.70
C LYS A 208 1.16 -4.74 8.55
N TYR A 209 0.72 -4.33 7.38
CA TYR A 209 0.54 -5.17 6.19
C TYR A 209 1.30 -4.55 5.01
N ALA A 210 2.64 -4.51 5.10
CA ALA A 210 3.47 -3.77 4.15
C ALA A 210 3.72 -4.53 2.85
N PHE A 211 4.14 -5.78 2.96
CA PHE A 211 4.39 -6.67 1.82
C PHE A 211 3.82 -8.05 2.10
N THR A 212 3.13 -8.61 1.13
CA THR A 212 2.71 -10.01 1.14
C THR A 212 3.94 -10.91 1.02
N GLU A 213 4.14 -11.84 1.95
CA GLU A 213 5.20 -12.86 1.93
C GLU A 213 4.70 -14.13 1.28
N ASP A 214 3.65 -14.72 1.88
CA ASP A 214 2.97 -15.89 1.33
C ASP A 214 1.64 -15.41 0.76
N GLN A 215 1.58 -15.32 -0.56
CA GLN A 215 0.34 -15.12 -1.28
C GLN A 215 -0.39 -16.45 -1.45
N ASN A 216 -1.70 -16.41 -1.40
CA ASN A 216 -2.46 -17.57 -1.77
C ASN A 216 -2.48 -17.70 -3.30
N ASN A 217 -2.43 -18.95 -3.79
CA ASN A 217 -2.41 -19.26 -5.23
C ASN A 217 -3.77 -19.05 -5.91
N VAL A 218 -4.75 -18.47 -5.22
CA VAL A 218 -6.08 -18.18 -5.72
C VAL A 218 -6.06 -16.81 -6.40
N SER A 219 -6.67 -16.70 -7.57
CA SER A 219 -6.67 -15.44 -8.32
C SER A 219 -7.51 -14.35 -7.65
N ASN A 220 -8.62 -14.72 -7.01
CA ASN A 220 -9.55 -13.89 -6.24
C ASN A 220 -10.53 -14.83 -5.52
N TYR A 221 -11.39 -14.31 -4.68
CA TYR A 221 -12.52 -15.04 -4.11
C TYR A 221 -13.82 -14.42 -4.62
N PHE A 222 -14.76 -15.24 -5.07
CA PHE A 222 -16.09 -14.81 -5.45
C PHE A 222 -17.14 -15.83 -5.01
N ASN A 223 -18.13 -15.38 -4.26
CA ASN A 223 -19.30 -16.15 -3.85
C ASN A 223 -20.55 -15.47 -4.45
N GLU A 224 -21.09 -16.08 -5.50
CA GLU A 224 -22.23 -15.54 -6.25
C GLU A 224 -23.51 -15.54 -5.39
N GLU A 225 -23.76 -16.61 -4.63
CA GLU A 225 -24.96 -16.73 -3.78
C GLU A 225 -25.02 -15.57 -2.77
N ASN A 226 -23.90 -15.25 -2.16
CA ASN A 226 -23.81 -14.15 -1.20
C ASN A 226 -23.53 -12.80 -1.83
N MET A 227 -23.27 -12.73 -3.14
CA MET A 227 -22.84 -11.51 -3.83
C MET A 227 -21.67 -10.85 -3.09
N LEU A 228 -20.64 -11.66 -2.79
CA LEU A 228 -19.43 -11.25 -2.07
C LEU A 228 -18.19 -11.59 -2.88
N ALA A 229 -17.31 -10.61 -3.04
CA ALA A 229 -16.00 -10.83 -3.65
C ALA A 229 -14.88 -10.29 -2.78
N LEU A 230 -13.70 -10.92 -2.89
CA LEU A 230 -12.45 -10.49 -2.28
C LEU A 230 -11.38 -10.41 -3.35
N CYS A 231 -10.63 -9.32 -3.36
CA CYS A 231 -9.45 -9.13 -4.20
C CYS A 231 -8.46 -8.20 -3.50
N GLY A 232 -7.21 -8.22 -3.91
CA GLY A 232 -6.18 -7.40 -3.29
C GLY A 232 -4.78 -7.94 -3.52
N ASP A 233 -3.84 -7.37 -2.78
CA ASP A 233 -2.40 -7.65 -2.88
C ASP A 233 -1.97 -9.03 -2.34
N SER A 234 -2.84 -9.76 -1.66
CA SER A 234 -2.59 -11.12 -1.16
C SER A 234 -2.99 -12.23 -2.13
N PHE A 235 -3.59 -11.87 -3.25
CA PHE A 235 -4.05 -12.82 -4.26
C PHE A 235 -3.03 -12.98 -5.40
N SER A 236 -3.12 -14.09 -6.14
CA SER A 236 -2.30 -14.38 -7.32
C SER A 236 -0.80 -14.29 -7.00
N VAL A 237 -0.06 -13.43 -7.69
CA VAL A 237 1.39 -13.23 -7.51
C VAL A 237 1.76 -12.24 -6.41
N GLY A 238 0.77 -11.75 -5.67
CA GLY A 238 0.96 -10.80 -4.58
C GLY A 238 1.28 -9.37 -5.01
N GLN A 239 1.35 -8.46 -4.04
CA GLN A 239 1.72 -7.05 -4.22
C GLN A 239 0.83 -6.31 -5.24
N ALA A 240 1.38 -5.31 -5.95
CA ALA A 240 0.64 -4.53 -6.94
C ALA A 240 0.14 -5.38 -8.12
N ASP A 241 0.94 -6.36 -8.56
CA ASP A 241 0.55 -7.30 -9.62
C ASP A 241 -0.67 -8.13 -9.17
N GLY A 242 -0.61 -8.70 -7.96
CA GLY A 242 -1.73 -9.47 -7.40
C GLY A 242 -2.99 -8.63 -7.23
N ALA A 243 -2.86 -7.39 -6.78
CA ALA A 243 -3.99 -6.47 -6.65
C ALA A 243 -4.67 -6.21 -8.01
N VAL A 244 -3.89 -5.98 -9.08
CA VAL A 244 -4.44 -5.71 -10.41
C VAL A 244 -5.06 -6.96 -11.02
N VAL A 245 -4.36 -8.10 -10.99
CA VAL A 245 -4.85 -9.37 -11.54
C VAL A 245 -6.14 -9.81 -10.83
N SER A 246 -6.14 -9.79 -9.48
CA SER A 246 -7.32 -10.19 -8.72
C SER A 246 -8.52 -9.27 -8.94
N ALA A 247 -8.29 -7.96 -9.08
CA ALA A 247 -9.36 -7.01 -9.38
C ALA A 247 -9.98 -7.25 -10.76
N GLN A 248 -9.17 -7.51 -11.79
CA GLN A 248 -9.67 -7.84 -13.13
C GLN A 248 -10.47 -9.14 -13.15
N LYS A 249 -9.97 -10.20 -12.49
CA LYS A 249 -10.69 -11.46 -12.38
C LYS A 249 -12.03 -11.31 -11.64
N THR A 250 -12.03 -10.54 -10.56
CA THR A 250 -13.25 -10.22 -9.83
C THR A 250 -14.25 -9.48 -10.72
N PHE A 251 -13.79 -8.50 -11.49
CA PHE A 251 -14.65 -7.77 -12.43
C PHE A 251 -15.23 -8.68 -13.51
N GLU A 252 -14.43 -9.59 -14.10
CA GLU A 252 -14.90 -10.57 -15.10
C GLU A 252 -16.02 -11.46 -14.55
N GLN A 253 -15.92 -11.89 -13.30
CA GLN A 253 -16.96 -12.72 -12.65
C GLN A 253 -18.22 -11.90 -12.34
N ILE A 254 -18.05 -10.71 -11.76
CA ILE A 254 -19.17 -9.84 -11.37
C ILE A 254 -20.02 -9.43 -12.58
N ARG A 255 -19.39 -9.03 -13.69
CA ARG A 255 -20.13 -8.58 -14.89
C ARG A 255 -20.99 -9.65 -15.54
N ASN A 256 -20.77 -10.92 -15.22
CA ASN A 256 -21.55 -12.04 -15.75
C ASN A 256 -22.80 -12.33 -14.89
N VAL A 257 -22.94 -11.71 -13.71
CA VAL A 257 -24.05 -11.94 -12.76
C VAL A 257 -24.86 -10.68 -12.45
N ILE A 258 -24.41 -9.51 -12.93
CA ILE A 258 -25.13 -8.24 -12.89
C ILE A 258 -25.71 -7.94 -14.29
#